data_c810f279797c6e454431a28da0e7ebec
#
_entry.id   c810f279797c6e454431a28da0e7ebec
#
_cell.length_a   1.000
_cell.length_b   1.000
_cell.length_c   1.000
_cell.angle_alpha   90.00
_cell.angle_beta   90.00
_cell.angle_gamma   90.00
#
_symmetry.space_group_name_H-M   'P 1'
#
loop_
_entity.id
_entity.type
_entity.pdbx_description
1 polymer ?
#
loop_
_entity_poly.entity_id
_entity_poly.type
_entity_poly.pdbx_seq_one_letter_code
_entity_poly.pdbx_strand_id
1 'polypeptide(L)'
;MNSEDIKLVTELIEKKDSDQLKEVIKDLHPADIAELCNELDAEDARFIYLLLDNETAADVLIEMDEDARKKFLEILPPETIAKRFVDYMDSDDAVDALDDLEEDDKAKIVHQLDKDAADDVKLLLSYHEDEIGSCMTTNYICIRKDMTIRQAMSELVKQAGENDNISTLYVVDENDKFYGAIDLKDLIIARAEDRLEKLIARSYPYVTDHEKISDCIDRIVDYAERSLPVLNDAGELVGIITSADVVELVDDEMGDDYAKLGGLTSEEDLNEGVFESVKKRLPWLIALLFLGMLVSSVVGAFESVVAVLPIVICFQSMVLDMAGNVGTQSLAVTIRVLVDGEPVTFPIVFRTWRPEYLYVEEGWRVVNEKNADPEQEGSDTTK
;
A
#
# COMPACT_ATOMS: atom_id res chain seq x y z
N MET A 1 -2.89 14.78 17.23
CA MET A 1 -3.10 15.23 18.66
C MET A 1 -2.48 16.60 18.94
N ASN A 2 -2.89 17.36 20.00
CA ASN A 2 -2.33 18.67 20.31
C ASN A 2 -1.07 18.55 21.19
N SER A 3 -0.09 19.44 21.00
CA SER A 3 1.16 19.49 21.82
C SER A 3 0.91 19.64 23.34
N GLU A 4 -0.29 20.05 23.78
CA GLU A 4 -0.67 20.13 25.19
C GLU A 4 -1.04 18.76 25.76
N ASP A 5 -1.64 17.90 24.93
CA ASP A 5 -2.05 16.54 25.33
C ASP A 5 -0.82 15.64 25.51
N ILE A 6 0.16 15.74 24.60
CA ILE A 6 1.44 15.01 24.69
C ILE A 6 2.16 15.38 26.00
N LYS A 7 2.23 16.69 26.35
CA LYS A 7 2.85 17.13 27.59
C LYS A 7 2.13 16.60 28.82
N LEU A 8 0.79 16.58 28.79
CA LEU A 8 0.01 16.05 29.90
C LEU A 8 0.29 14.56 30.12
N VAL A 9 0.30 13.77 29.00
CA VAL A 9 0.60 12.35 29.06
C VAL A 9 2.02 12.11 29.59
N THR A 10 3.02 12.83 29.07
CA THR A 10 4.42 12.75 29.56
C THR A 10 4.51 13.04 31.05
N GLU A 11 3.82 14.09 31.54
CA GLU A 11 3.81 14.41 32.97
C GLU A 11 3.15 13.30 33.82
N LEU A 12 2.12 12.65 33.30
CA LEU A 12 1.43 11.56 34.01
C LEU A 12 2.30 10.29 34.04
N ILE A 13 3.05 10.01 32.98
CA ILE A 13 4.03 8.92 32.92
C ILE A 13 5.15 9.16 33.94
N GLU A 14 5.76 10.36 33.95
CA GLU A 14 6.78 10.72 34.93
C GLU A 14 6.31 10.58 36.40
N LYS A 15 5.04 10.93 36.66
CA LYS A 15 4.42 10.78 37.98
C LYS A 15 3.99 9.34 38.28
N LYS A 16 4.00 8.44 37.28
CA LYS A 16 3.46 7.07 37.35
C LYS A 16 2.01 7.01 37.81
N ASP A 17 1.20 8.01 37.41
CA ASP A 17 -0.21 8.09 37.75
C ASP A 17 -1.05 7.27 36.73
N SER A 18 -1.06 5.95 36.92
CA SER A 18 -1.74 5.01 36.07
C SER A 18 -3.24 5.23 35.95
N ASP A 19 -3.87 5.72 37.07
CA ASP A 19 -5.32 5.87 37.09
C ASP A 19 -5.76 7.08 36.23
N GLN A 20 -5.07 8.22 36.37
CA GLN A 20 -5.34 9.37 35.51
C GLN A 20 -4.97 9.15 34.06
N LEU A 21 -3.83 8.48 33.80
CA LEU A 21 -3.42 8.16 32.46
C LEU A 21 -4.44 7.25 31.76
N LYS A 22 -4.93 6.22 32.45
CA LYS A 22 -5.95 5.32 31.93
C LYS A 22 -7.26 6.04 31.58
N GLU A 23 -7.67 7.03 32.37
CA GLU A 23 -8.86 7.84 32.06
C GLU A 23 -8.65 8.77 30.85
N VAL A 24 -7.42 9.22 30.61
CA VAL A 24 -7.07 10.07 29.44
C VAL A 24 -7.06 9.26 28.15
N ILE A 25 -6.48 8.06 28.17
CA ILE A 25 -6.32 7.24 26.97
C ILE A 25 -7.57 6.41 26.62
N LYS A 26 -8.47 6.18 27.57
CA LYS A 26 -9.61 5.26 27.43
C LYS A 26 -10.55 5.60 26.26
N ASP A 27 -10.76 6.90 26.01
CA ASP A 27 -11.70 7.38 25.01
C ASP A 27 -10.98 7.84 23.71
N LEU A 28 -9.66 7.62 23.61
CA LEU A 28 -8.88 7.93 22.42
C LEU A 28 -9.00 6.80 21.38
N HIS A 29 -8.92 7.17 20.11
CA HIS A 29 -8.81 6.20 19.02
C HIS A 29 -7.42 5.54 19.04
N PRO A 30 -7.26 4.26 18.65
CA PRO A 30 -5.95 3.60 18.57
C PRO A 30 -4.90 4.43 17.81
N ALA A 31 -5.22 5.03 16.68
CA ALA A 31 -4.33 5.91 15.91
C ALA A 31 -3.84 7.13 16.72
N ASP A 32 -4.70 7.74 17.55
CA ASP A 32 -4.27 8.86 18.42
C ASP A 32 -3.31 8.40 19.53
N ILE A 33 -3.48 7.16 20.03
CA ILE A 33 -2.58 6.57 21.02
C ILE A 33 -1.25 6.18 20.37
N ALA A 34 -1.28 5.68 19.12
CA ALA A 34 -0.07 5.39 18.33
C ALA A 34 0.74 6.67 18.09
N GLU A 35 0.10 7.78 17.68
CA GLU A 35 0.77 9.08 17.52
C GLU A 35 1.48 9.52 18.83
N LEU A 36 0.86 9.27 20.00
CA LEU A 36 1.52 9.50 21.29
C LEU A 36 2.74 8.61 21.49
N CYS A 37 2.62 7.31 21.16
CA CYS A 37 3.70 6.35 21.34
C CYS A 37 4.88 6.64 20.41
N ASN A 38 4.64 7.17 19.20
CA ASN A 38 5.68 7.57 18.26
C ASN A 38 6.55 8.73 18.79
N GLU A 39 5.97 9.63 19.61
CA GLU A 39 6.68 10.76 20.21
C GLU A 39 7.40 10.39 21.53
N LEU A 40 7.15 9.20 22.08
CA LEU A 40 7.70 8.75 23.36
C LEU A 40 8.88 7.79 23.15
N ASP A 41 9.69 7.59 24.20
CA ASP A 41 10.65 6.48 24.17
C ASP A 41 9.95 5.12 24.41
N ALA A 42 10.62 4.03 24.03
CA ALA A 42 10.05 2.70 24.09
C ALA A 42 9.63 2.24 25.51
N GLU A 43 10.28 2.72 26.55
CA GLU A 43 9.91 2.40 27.96
C GLU A 43 8.67 3.16 28.39
N ASP A 44 8.49 4.41 27.95
CA ASP A 44 7.31 5.22 28.21
C ASP A 44 6.11 4.71 27.39
N ALA A 45 6.32 4.36 26.14
CA ALA A 45 5.32 3.68 25.31
C ALA A 45 4.87 2.36 25.98
N ARG A 46 5.80 1.54 26.47
CA ARG A 46 5.50 0.33 27.23
C ARG A 46 4.61 0.59 28.45
N PHE A 47 4.77 1.70 29.14
CA PHE A 47 3.93 2.05 30.27
C PHE A 47 2.48 2.28 29.85
N ILE A 48 2.25 2.96 28.71
CA ILE A 48 0.92 3.12 28.10
C ILE A 48 0.33 1.75 27.74
N TYR A 49 1.07 0.92 27.02
CA TYR A 49 0.60 -0.40 26.60
C TYR A 49 0.17 -1.32 27.74
N LEU A 50 0.81 -1.21 28.90
CA LEU A 50 0.43 -1.99 30.07
C LEU A 50 -0.94 -1.60 30.64
N LEU A 51 -1.48 -0.45 30.26
CA LEU A 51 -2.78 0.04 30.70
C LEU A 51 -3.93 -0.32 29.73
N LEU A 52 -3.60 -0.67 28.48
CA LEU A 52 -4.54 -1.07 27.43
C LEU A 52 -4.94 -2.55 27.60
N ASP A 53 -6.15 -2.90 27.17
CA ASP A 53 -6.49 -4.31 26.92
C ASP A 53 -5.74 -4.83 25.66
N ASN A 54 -5.79 -6.13 25.43
CA ASN A 54 -4.98 -6.74 24.37
C ASN A 54 -5.43 -6.32 22.97
N GLU A 55 -6.73 -6.23 22.73
CA GLU A 55 -7.33 -5.84 21.46
C GLU A 55 -6.92 -4.42 21.09
N THR A 56 -7.20 -3.45 21.96
CA THR A 56 -6.75 -2.05 21.76
C THR A 56 -5.22 -1.93 21.65
N ALA A 57 -4.46 -2.75 22.38
CA ALA A 57 -3.00 -2.72 22.32
C ALA A 57 -2.49 -3.24 20.97
N ALA A 58 -3.13 -4.24 20.37
CA ALA A 58 -2.84 -4.73 19.02
C ALA A 58 -3.12 -3.64 17.98
N ASP A 59 -4.32 -3.05 18.01
CA ASP A 59 -4.70 -1.95 17.11
C ASP A 59 -3.71 -0.78 17.18
N VAL A 60 -3.30 -0.38 18.39
CA VAL A 60 -2.31 0.70 18.57
C VAL A 60 -0.96 0.34 17.97
N LEU A 61 -0.54 -0.91 18.08
CA LEU A 61 0.75 -1.35 17.56
C LEU A 61 0.81 -1.29 16.03
N ILE A 62 -0.29 -1.63 15.36
CA ILE A 62 -0.42 -1.56 13.89
C ILE A 62 -0.30 -0.11 13.41
N GLU A 63 -0.95 0.81 14.10
CA GLU A 63 -0.97 2.24 13.75
C GLU A 63 0.33 2.99 14.13
N MET A 64 1.33 2.33 14.73
CA MET A 64 2.61 2.96 15.05
C MET A 64 3.51 3.06 13.82
N ASP A 65 4.32 4.12 13.77
CA ASP A 65 5.42 4.24 12.80
C ASP A 65 6.37 3.04 12.93
N GLU A 66 6.83 2.49 11.81
CA GLU A 66 7.71 1.31 11.72
C GLU A 66 8.92 1.40 12.68
N ASP A 67 9.62 2.52 12.66
CA ASP A 67 10.79 2.77 13.54
C ASP A 67 10.46 2.75 15.04
N ALA A 68 9.28 3.27 15.42
CA ALA A 68 8.84 3.29 16.81
C ALA A 68 8.36 1.89 17.22
N ARG A 69 7.61 1.21 16.36
CA ARG A 69 7.12 -0.16 16.51
C ARG A 69 8.27 -1.14 16.69
N LYS A 70 9.27 -1.09 15.82
CA LYS A 70 10.48 -1.91 15.91
C LYS A 70 11.20 -1.75 17.25
N LYS A 71 11.52 -0.50 17.65
CA LYS A 71 12.19 -0.22 18.94
C LYS A 71 11.35 -0.71 20.13
N PHE A 72 10.03 -0.61 20.03
CA PHE A 72 9.13 -1.09 21.06
C PHE A 72 9.10 -2.62 21.13
N LEU A 73 9.03 -3.30 19.99
CA LEU A 73 9.03 -4.77 19.94
C LEU A 73 10.36 -5.36 20.42
N GLU A 74 11.50 -4.74 20.12
CA GLU A 74 12.84 -5.18 20.53
C GLU A 74 13.01 -5.25 22.07
N ILE A 75 12.29 -4.43 22.83
CA ILE A 75 12.37 -4.44 24.31
C ILE A 75 11.44 -5.46 24.98
N LEU A 76 10.57 -6.12 24.20
CA LEU A 76 9.57 -7.05 24.72
C LEU A 76 10.01 -8.50 24.58
N PRO A 77 9.64 -9.37 25.55
CA PRO A 77 9.85 -10.81 25.40
C PRO A 77 8.99 -11.38 24.25
N PRO A 78 9.50 -12.33 23.45
CA PRO A 78 8.74 -12.98 22.37
C PRO A 78 7.38 -13.55 22.81
N GLU A 79 7.27 -14.09 24.01
CA GLU A 79 6.01 -14.58 24.58
C GLU A 79 4.97 -13.47 24.76
N THR A 80 5.43 -12.26 25.13
CA THR A 80 4.54 -11.11 25.27
C THR A 80 4.05 -10.62 23.93
N ILE A 81 4.94 -10.57 22.92
CA ILE A 81 4.59 -10.17 21.56
C ILE A 81 3.53 -11.14 21.01
N ALA A 82 3.78 -12.45 21.09
CA ALA A 82 2.85 -13.46 20.61
C ALA A 82 1.46 -13.34 21.26
N LYS A 83 1.41 -13.38 22.60
CA LYS A 83 0.17 -13.55 23.37
C LYS A 83 -0.61 -12.25 23.63
N ARG A 84 -0.01 -11.12 23.46
CA ARG A 84 -0.63 -9.83 23.76
C ARG A 84 -0.96 -9.02 22.52
N PHE A 85 -0.24 -9.25 21.44
CA PHE A 85 -0.41 -8.52 20.20
C PHE A 85 -0.80 -9.45 19.05
N VAL A 86 0.08 -10.32 18.60
CA VAL A 86 -0.11 -11.11 17.38
C VAL A 86 -1.34 -12.02 17.44
N ASP A 87 -1.67 -12.62 18.58
CA ASP A 87 -2.89 -13.43 18.75
C ASP A 87 -4.20 -12.59 18.64
N TYR A 88 -4.10 -11.25 18.56
CA TYR A 88 -5.22 -10.30 18.47
C TYR A 88 -5.18 -9.45 17.20
N MET A 89 -4.23 -9.70 16.30
CA MET A 89 -4.10 -9.02 15.01
C MET A 89 -4.71 -9.83 13.89
N ASP A 90 -5.08 -9.17 12.80
CA ASP A 90 -5.31 -9.83 11.53
C ASP A 90 -3.99 -10.44 11.04
N SER A 91 -4.05 -11.42 10.15
CA SER A 91 -2.87 -12.22 9.79
C SER A 91 -1.83 -11.44 8.97
N ASP A 92 -2.26 -10.51 8.15
CA ASP A 92 -1.45 -9.54 7.43
C ASP A 92 -0.73 -8.58 8.39
N ASP A 93 -1.47 -7.89 9.27
CA ASP A 93 -0.92 -7.02 10.31
C ASP A 93 0.09 -7.75 11.22
N ALA A 94 -0.19 -9.02 11.51
CA ALA A 94 0.72 -9.86 12.29
C ALA A 94 2.03 -10.11 11.53
N VAL A 95 2.00 -10.31 10.23
CA VAL A 95 3.20 -10.49 9.39
C VAL A 95 3.98 -9.18 9.31
N ASP A 96 3.32 -8.05 9.06
CA ASP A 96 3.97 -6.73 8.97
C ASP A 96 4.66 -6.34 10.28
N ALA A 97 3.99 -6.57 11.42
CA ALA A 97 4.61 -6.35 12.73
C ALA A 97 5.81 -7.28 13.00
N LEU A 98 5.80 -8.50 12.45
CA LEU A 98 6.91 -9.44 12.60
C LEU A 98 8.07 -9.09 11.64
N ASP A 99 7.81 -8.47 10.49
CA ASP A 99 8.84 -8.12 9.52
C ASP A 99 9.81 -7.05 10.03
N ASP A 100 9.41 -6.26 11.00
CA ASP A 100 10.28 -5.37 11.76
C ASP A 100 11.39 -6.06 12.56
N LEU A 101 11.27 -7.37 12.81
CA LEU A 101 12.13 -8.13 13.71
C LEU A 101 13.16 -9.00 12.98
N GLU A 102 14.22 -9.39 13.70
CA GLU A 102 15.20 -10.34 13.19
C GLU A 102 14.61 -11.75 13.05
N GLU A 103 15.03 -12.51 12.04
CA GLU A 103 14.54 -13.87 11.73
C GLU A 103 14.53 -14.84 12.93
N ASP A 104 15.54 -14.75 13.81
CA ASP A 104 15.64 -15.58 15.01
C ASP A 104 14.52 -15.27 16.03
N ASP A 105 14.06 -14.02 16.09
CA ASP A 105 13.01 -13.59 17.01
C ASP A 105 11.63 -13.83 16.40
N LYS A 106 11.45 -13.61 15.09
CA LYS A 106 10.25 -14.02 14.33
C LYS A 106 9.94 -15.51 14.60
N ALA A 107 10.94 -16.38 14.41
CA ALA A 107 10.76 -17.82 14.62
C ALA A 107 10.33 -18.18 16.05
N LYS A 108 10.87 -17.47 17.07
CA LYS A 108 10.48 -17.68 18.47
C LYS A 108 9.05 -17.24 18.75
N ILE A 109 8.63 -16.12 18.17
CA ILE A 109 7.27 -15.58 18.33
C ILE A 109 6.27 -16.51 17.67
N VAL A 110 6.46 -16.87 16.41
CA VAL A 110 5.59 -17.78 15.65
C VAL A 110 5.44 -19.14 16.37
N HIS A 111 6.49 -19.61 17.06
CA HIS A 111 6.39 -20.85 17.84
C HIS A 111 5.52 -20.71 19.11
N GLN A 112 5.28 -19.48 19.57
CA GLN A 112 4.50 -19.19 20.79
C GLN A 112 3.04 -18.83 20.49
N LEU A 113 2.70 -18.59 19.22
CA LEU A 113 1.34 -18.32 18.78
C LEU A 113 0.42 -19.51 19.00
N ASP A 114 -0.85 -19.25 19.06
CA ASP A 114 -1.86 -20.30 18.99
C ASP A 114 -1.79 -20.99 17.62
N LYS A 115 -2.22 -22.24 17.55
CA LYS A 115 -1.97 -23.06 16.37
C LYS A 115 -2.54 -22.46 15.09
N ASP A 116 -3.75 -21.90 15.17
CA ASP A 116 -4.45 -21.37 14.01
C ASP A 116 -3.75 -20.08 13.53
N ALA A 117 -3.44 -19.12 14.41
CA ALA A 117 -2.65 -17.94 14.10
C ALA A 117 -1.24 -18.27 13.55
N ALA A 118 -0.58 -19.31 14.12
CA ALA A 118 0.72 -19.75 13.62
C ALA A 118 0.65 -20.38 12.22
N ASP A 119 -0.44 -21.04 11.88
CA ASP A 119 -0.64 -21.63 10.55
C ASP A 119 -0.96 -20.52 9.52
N ASP A 120 -1.72 -19.49 9.89
CA ASP A 120 -2.04 -18.34 9.06
C ASP A 120 -0.80 -17.48 8.78
N VAL A 121 -0.05 -17.08 9.81
CA VAL A 121 1.21 -16.34 9.64
C VAL A 121 2.20 -17.11 8.76
N LYS A 122 2.33 -18.41 8.91
CA LYS A 122 3.21 -19.23 8.04
C LYS A 122 2.71 -19.28 6.59
N LEU A 123 1.41 -19.28 6.39
CA LEU A 123 0.83 -19.23 5.05
C LEU A 123 1.26 -17.94 4.36
N LEU A 124 1.06 -16.79 4.99
CA LEU A 124 1.43 -15.50 4.44
C LEU A 124 2.94 -15.38 4.19
N LEU A 125 3.77 -15.75 5.16
CA LEU A 125 5.24 -15.78 5.02
C LEU A 125 5.74 -16.75 3.94
N SER A 126 4.90 -17.62 3.38
CA SER A 126 5.28 -18.51 2.27
C SER A 126 5.21 -17.84 0.91
N TYR A 127 4.53 -16.72 0.80
CA TYR A 127 4.45 -15.90 -0.43
C TYR A 127 5.64 -14.95 -0.54
N HIS A 128 5.88 -14.44 -1.74
CA HIS A 128 6.86 -13.40 -1.96
C HIS A 128 6.24 -12.03 -1.64
N GLU A 129 7.03 -11.09 -1.13
CA GLU A 129 6.58 -9.74 -0.73
C GLU A 129 5.84 -8.96 -1.84
N ASP A 130 6.10 -9.27 -3.13
CA ASP A 130 5.42 -8.67 -4.27
C ASP A 130 4.16 -9.42 -4.74
N GLU A 131 3.76 -10.51 -4.05
CA GLU A 131 2.59 -11.32 -4.36
C GLU A 131 1.39 -10.94 -3.46
N ILE A 132 0.18 -10.99 -4.03
CA ILE A 132 -1.07 -10.70 -3.30
C ILE A 132 -1.25 -11.57 -2.05
N GLY A 133 -0.75 -12.79 -2.07
CA GLY A 133 -0.84 -13.71 -0.94
C GLY A 133 -0.09 -13.23 0.31
N SER A 134 0.90 -12.33 0.19
CA SER A 134 1.61 -11.77 1.34
C SER A 134 0.78 -10.72 2.10
N CYS A 135 -0.12 -10.01 1.40
CA CYS A 135 -0.90 -8.89 1.93
C CYS A 135 -2.36 -9.26 2.22
N MET A 136 -2.73 -10.55 2.18
CA MET A 136 -4.11 -10.99 2.41
C MET A 136 -4.35 -11.27 3.89
N THR A 137 -5.56 -11.00 4.37
CA THR A 137 -5.98 -11.48 5.67
C THR A 137 -6.77 -12.80 5.57
N THR A 138 -6.63 -13.66 6.56
CA THR A 138 -7.44 -14.89 6.70
C THR A 138 -8.71 -14.66 7.53
N ASN A 139 -8.92 -13.44 8.02
CA ASN A 139 -10.06 -13.01 8.81
C ASN A 139 -11.27 -12.70 7.92
N TYR A 140 -12.08 -13.71 7.58
CA TYR A 140 -13.27 -13.56 6.75
C TYR A 140 -14.36 -14.58 7.08
N ILE A 141 -15.59 -14.30 6.66
CA ILE A 141 -16.75 -15.19 6.83
C ILE A 141 -16.93 -16.06 5.58
N CYS A 142 -16.92 -17.38 5.78
CA CYS A 142 -17.16 -18.35 4.71
C CYS A 142 -18.39 -19.20 5.00
N ILE A 143 -19.29 -19.33 4.00
CA ILE A 143 -20.49 -20.17 4.07
C ILE A 143 -20.61 -21.08 2.85
N ARG A 144 -21.39 -22.15 2.96
CA ARG A 144 -21.61 -23.09 1.87
C ARG A 144 -22.85 -22.75 1.05
N LYS A 145 -22.79 -22.92 -0.26
CA LYS A 145 -23.89 -22.61 -1.19
C LYS A 145 -25.19 -23.37 -0.94
N ASP A 146 -25.13 -24.53 -0.33
CA ASP A 146 -26.27 -25.42 -0.07
C ASP A 146 -27.01 -25.09 1.24
N MET A 147 -26.54 -24.12 2.00
CA MET A 147 -27.18 -23.67 3.24
C MET A 147 -28.51 -22.96 2.99
N THR A 148 -29.41 -23.06 3.95
CA THR A 148 -30.59 -22.20 4.06
C THR A 148 -30.19 -20.84 4.66
N ILE A 149 -31.03 -19.81 4.47
CA ILE A 149 -30.83 -18.47 5.08
C ILE A 149 -30.58 -18.56 6.59
N ARG A 150 -31.35 -19.43 7.28
CA ARG A 150 -31.14 -19.63 8.74
C ARG A 150 -29.78 -20.24 9.09
N GLN A 151 -29.34 -21.20 8.30
CA GLN A 151 -28.03 -21.84 8.53
C GLN A 151 -26.91 -20.87 8.23
N ALA A 152 -26.99 -20.12 7.13
CA ALA A 152 -26.02 -19.08 6.78
C ALA A 152 -25.93 -18.01 7.87
N MET A 153 -27.07 -17.51 8.39
CA MET A 153 -27.09 -16.55 9.49
C MET A 153 -26.52 -17.15 10.80
N SER A 154 -26.79 -18.44 11.07
CA SER A 154 -26.23 -19.10 12.25
C SER A 154 -24.72 -19.30 12.14
N GLU A 155 -24.22 -19.61 10.93
CA GLU A 155 -22.79 -19.75 10.67
C GLU A 155 -22.07 -18.39 10.74
N LEU A 156 -22.68 -17.33 10.16
CA LEU A 156 -22.21 -15.96 10.32
C LEU A 156 -22.04 -15.59 11.80
N VAL A 157 -23.08 -15.76 12.62
CA VAL A 157 -23.03 -15.41 14.06
C VAL A 157 -21.95 -16.20 14.82
N LYS A 158 -21.71 -17.44 14.41
CA LYS A 158 -20.66 -18.27 15.01
C LYS A 158 -19.25 -17.76 14.63
N GLN A 159 -19.03 -17.42 13.37
CA GLN A 159 -17.75 -16.95 12.86
C GLN A 159 -17.46 -15.49 13.25
N ALA A 160 -18.48 -14.63 13.33
CA ALA A 160 -18.36 -13.21 13.68
C ALA A 160 -17.86 -12.94 15.13
N GLY A 161 -17.68 -13.96 15.95
CA GLY A 161 -17.03 -13.83 17.25
C GLY A 161 -15.49 -13.89 17.18
N GLU A 162 -14.98 -14.32 16.05
CA GLU A 162 -13.54 -14.52 15.80
C GLU A 162 -13.06 -13.78 14.55
N ASN A 163 -13.97 -13.14 13.79
CA ASN A 163 -13.68 -12.47 12.53
C ASN A 163 -14.40 -11.11 12.48
N ASP A 164 -13.67 -10.05 12.18
CA ASP A 164 -14.17 -8.68 12.09
C ASP A 164 -14.64 -8.31 10.66
N ASN A 165 -14.11 -8.98 9.64
CA ASN A 165 -14.47 -8.76 8.25
C ASN A 165 -15.78 -9.46 7.88
N ILE A 166 -16.89 -8.97 8.45
CA ILE A 166 -18.24 -9.56 8.31
C ILE A 166 -19.10 -8.92 7.21
N SER A 167 -18.66 -7.83 6.61
CA SER A 167 -19.45 -7.04 5.65
C SER A 167 -19.79 -7.82 4.39
N THR A 168 -18.89 -8.69 3.95
CA THR A 168 -19.02 -9.58 2.80
C THR A 168 -18.87 -11.03 3.25
N LEU A 169 -19.83 -11.88 2.91
CA LEU A 169 -19.76 -13.31 3.17
C LEU A 169 -19.37 -14.04 1.89
N TYR A 170 -18.33 -14.82 1.95
CA TYR A 170 -17.86 -15.61 0.82
C TYR A 170 -18.56 -16.98 0.79
N VAL A 171 -18.90 -17.41 -0.40
CA VAL A 171 -19.66 -18.65 -0.61
C VAL A 171 -18.79 -19.64 -1.34
N VAL A 172 -18.66 -20.85 -0.79
CA VAL A 172 -17.94 -21.95 -1.42
C VAL A 172 -18.89 -23.08 -1.83
N ASP A 173 -18.46 -23.87 -2.80
CA ASP A 173 -19.21 -25.04 -3.26
C ASP A 173 -18.90 -26.30 -2.41
N GLU A 174 -19.36 -27.46 -2.88
CA GLU A 174 -19.16 -28.76 -2.21
C GLU A 174 -17.71 -29.24 -2.24
N ASN A 175 -16.87 -28.64 -3.08
CA ASN A 175 -15.44 -28.95 -3.22
C ASN A 175 -14.56 -27.84 -2.65
N ASP A 176 -15.10 -26.99 -1.77
CA ASP A 176 -14.45 -25.84 -1.14
C ASP A 176 -13.92 -24.77 -2.13
N LYS A 177 -14.44 -24.77 -3.37
CA LYS A 177 -14.12 -23.77 -4.38
C LYS A 177 -14.98 -22.53 -4.24
N PHE A 178 -14.38 -21.38 -4.49
CA PHE A 178 -15.09 -20.11 -4.49
C PHE A 178 -16.26 -20.14 -5.49
N TYR A 179 -17.43 -19.74 -5.04
CA TYR A 179 -18.67 -19.76 -5.82
C TYR A 179 -19.25 -18.37 -6.04
N GLY A 180 -19.02 -17.43 -5.13
CA GLY A 180 -19.49 -16.06 -5.15
C GLY A 180 -19.50 -15.43 -3.77
N ALA A 181 -20.12 -14.25 -3.65
CA ALA A 181 -20.20 -13.51 -2.40
C ALA A 181 -21.62 -13.04 -2.11
N ILE A 182 -21.90 -12.71 -0.85
CA ILE A 182 -23.17 -12.14 -0.39
C ILE A 182 -22.84 -10.93 0.48
N ASP A 183 -23.48 -9.79 0.20
CA ASP A 183 -23.45 -8.64 1.11
C ASP A 183 -24.21 -8.97 2.40
N LEU A 184 -23.63 -8.70 3.55
CA LEU A 184 -24.26 -8.91 4.86
C LEU A 184 -25.66 -8.28 4.93
N LYS A 185 -25.83 -7.09 4.35
CA LYS A 185 -27.13 -6.40 4.29
C LYS A 185 -28.20 -7.26 3.60
N ASP A 186 -27.84 -7.92 2.50
CA ASP A 186 -28.80 -8.75 1.75
C ASP A 186 -29.19 -9.99 2.54
N LEU A 187 -28.25 -10.57 3.28
CA LEU A 187 -28.55 -11.69 4.19
C LEU A 187 -29.45 -11.26 5.35
N ILE A 188 -29.24 -10.07 5.95
CA ILE A 188 -30.04 -9.53 7.06
C ILE A 188 -31.49 -9.27 6.63
N ILE A 189 -31.76 -8.76 5.41
CA ILE A 189 -33.08 -8.44 4.93
C ILE A 189 -33.79 -9.64 4.34
N ALA A 190 -33.11 -10.75 4.06
CA ALA A 190 -33.64 -11.95 3.48
C ALA A 190 -34.67 -12.63 4.42
N ARG A 191 -35.68 -13.23 3.83
CA ARG A 191 -36.67 -14.02 4.58
C ARG A 191 -36.21 -15.47 4.70
N ALA A 192 -36.59 -16.11 5.79
CA ALA A 192 -36.22 -17.51 6.05
C ALA A 192 -36.67 -18.51 4.94
N GLU A 193 -37.62 -18.09 4.13
CA GLU A 193 -38.21 -18.87 3.02
C GLU A 193 -37.48 -18.62 1.68
N ASP A 194 -36.66 -17.60 1.62
CA ASP A 194 -35.88 -17.27 0.42
C ASP A 194 -34.77 -18.31 0.22
N ARG A 195 -34.36 -18.44 -1.05
CA ARG A 195 -33.23 -19.30 -1.40
C ARG A 195 -31.95 -18.48 -1.32
N LEU A 196 -30.96 -18.98 -0.59
CA LEU A 196 -29.61 -18.37 -0.48
C LEU A 196 -29.00 -18.09 -1.86
N GLU A 197 -29.19 -19.00 -2.81
CA GLU A 197 -28.75 -18.91 -4.20
C GLU A 197 -29.11 -17.60 -4.91
N LYS A 198 -30.21 -16.95 -4.52
CA LYS A 198 -30.64 -15.67 -5.11
C LYS A 198 -29.89 -14.46 -4.61
N LEU A 199 -29.24 -14.59 -3.48
CA LEU A 199 -28.43 -13.55 -2.85
C LEU A 199 -26.98 -13.61 -3.32
N ILE A 200 -26.55 -14.75 -3.86
CA ILE A 200 -25.16 -14.96 -4.24
C ILE A 200 -24.83 -14.20 -5.53
N ALA A 201 -23.91 -13.27 -5.44
CA ALA A 201 -23.28 -12.61 -6.58
C ALA A 201 -22.19 -13.53 -7.17
N ARG A 202 -22.52 -14.26 -8.24
CA ARG A 202 -21.61 -15.22 -8.87
C ARG A 202 -20.50 -14.59 -9.69
N SER A 203 -20.70 -13.36 -10.13
CA SER A 203 -19.70 -12.57 -10.88
C SER A 203 -18.90 -11.64 -9.98
N TYR A 204 -18.76 -12.01 -8.71
CA TYR A 204 -17.94 -11.24 -7.77
C TYR A 204 -16.48 -11.29 -8.20
N PRO A 205 -15.76 -10.15 -8.23
CA PRO A 205 -14.37 -10.11 -8.63
C PRO A 205 -13.48 -10.84 -7.63
N TYR A 206 -12.35 -11.33 -8.09
CA TYR A 206 -11.34 -12.00 -7.26
C TYR A 206 -9.93 -11.76 -7.80
N VAL A 207 -8.93 -12.05 -6.99
CA VAL A 207 -7.51 -12.06 -7.33
C VAL A 207 -6.92 -13.43 -7.01
N THR A 208 -5.72 -13.73 -7.52
CA THR A 208 -5.02 -14.98 -7.21
C THR A 208 -3.82 -14.71 -6.29
N ASP A 209 -3.54 -15.67 -5.41
CA ASP A 209 -2.53 -15.58 -4.37
C ASP A 209 -1.10 -15.27 -4.88
N HIS A 210 -0.72 -15.84 -6.01
CA HIS A 210 0.58 -15.61 -6.66
C HIS A 210 0.59 -14.47 -7.70
N GLU A 211 -0.49 -13.70 -7.81
CA GLU A 211 -0.54 -12.54 -8.69
C GLU A 211 0.27 -11.39 -8.07
N LYS A 212 1.05 -10.69 -8.91
CA LYS A 212 1.84 -9.56 -8.41
C LYS A 212 0.95 -8.35 -8.09
N ILE A 213 1.26 -7.68 -7.00
CA ILE A 213 0.56 -6.48 -6.55
C ILE A 213 0.53 -5.43 -7.67
N SER A 214 1.69 -5.11 -8.25
CA SER A 214 1.82 -4.15 -9.35
C SER A 214 1.01 -4.47 -10.61
N ASP A 215 0.68 -5.75 -10.85
CA ASP A 215 -0.07 -6.18 -12.04
C ASP A 215 -1.59 -6.11 -11.82
N CYS A 216 -2.06 -6.09 -10.58
CA CYS A 216 -3.49 -6.19 -10.24
C CYS A 216 -4.04 -4.99 -9.46
N ILE A 217 -3.19 -4.13 -8.88
CA ILE A 217 -3.61 -3.02 -8.01
C ILE A 217 -4.65 -2.10 -8.67
N ASP A 218 -4.42 -1.66 -9.91
CA ASP A 218 -5.36 -0.82 -10.65
C ASP A 218 -6.72 -1.48 -10.83
N ARG A 219 -6.72 -2.80 -11.12
CA ARG A 219 -7.93 -3.59 -11.26
C ARG A 219 -8.67 -3.74 -9.95
N ILE A 220 -7.96 -3.90 -8.84
CA ILE A 220 -8.54 -3.98 -7.48
C ILE A 220 -9.21 -2.65 -7.14
N VAL A 221 -8.52 -1.53 -7.37
CA VAL A 221 -9.05 -0.17 -7.16
C VAL A 221 -10.29 0.08 -8.02
N ASP A 222 -10.29 -0.35 -9.28
CA ASP A 222 -11.43 -0.17 -10.20
C ASP A 222 -12.68 -0.93 -9.76
N TYR A 223 -12.54 -2.09 -9.12
CA TYR A 223 -13.68 -2.84 -8.60
C TYR A 223 -14.39 -2.13 -7.45
N ALA A 224 -13.65 -1.34 -6.65
CA ALA A 224 -14.18 -0.56 -5.54
C ALA A 224 -15.06 -1.37 -4.56
N GLU A 225 -14.76 -2.65 -4.39
CA GLU A 225 -15.44 -3.53 -3.43
C GLU A 225 -14.86 -3.32 -2.03
N ARG A 226 -15.59 -3.73 -0.99
CA ARG A 226 -15.13 -3.61 0.40
C ARG A 226 -14.02 -4.58 0.73
N SER A 227 -14.07 -5.74 0.13
CA SER A 227 -13.03 -6.75 0.19
C SER A 227 -13.10 -7.66 -1.04
N LEU A 228 -11.98 -8.20 -1.44
CA LEU A 228 -11.83 -9.10 -2.59
C LEU A 228 -11.30 -10.46 -2.12
N PRO A 229 -11.89 -11.58 -2.57
CA PRO A 229 -11.39 -12.89 -2.24
C PRO A 229 -10.11 -13.20 -3.00
N VAL A 230 -9.16 -13.79 -2.30
CA VAL A 230 -7.90 -14.32 -2.83
C VAL A 230 -8.06 -15.81 -3.04
N LEU A 231 -7.77 -16.28 -4.24
CA LEU A 231 -7.93 -17.67 -4.63
C LEU A 231 -6.59 -18.30 -4.99
N ASN A 232 -6.39 -19.55 -4.57
CA ASN A 232 -5.24 -20.32 -5.03
C ASN A 232 -5.47 -20.88 -6.46
N ASP A 233 -4.45 -21.52 -7.03
CA ASP A 233 -4.50 -22.16 -8.36
C ASP A 233 -5.62 -23.22 -8.51
N ALA A 234 -6.09 -23.80 -7.40
CA ALA A 234 -7.19 -24.76 -7.41
C ALA A 234 -8.57 -24.07 -7.44
N GLY A 235 -8.63 -22.74 -7.24
CA GLY A 235 -9.84 -21.94 -7.13
C GLY A 235 -10.48 -22.02 -5.74
N GLU A 236 -9.72 -22.38 -4.73
CA GLU A 236 -10.13 -22.38 -3.32
C GLU A 236 -9.85 -21.01 -2.71
N LEU A 237 -10.71 -20.57 -1.80
CA LEU A 237 -10.56 -19.31 -1.08
C LEU A 237 -9.48 -19.49 0.01
N VAL A 238 -8.41 -18.69 -0.08
CA VAL A 238 -7.28 -18.74 0.87
C VAL A 238 -7.19 -17.51 1.78
N GLY A 239 -7.77 -16.39 1.35
CA GLY A 239 -7.79 -15.14 2.11
C GLY A 239 -8.65 -14.09 1.44
N ILE A 240 -8.59 -12.89 1.96
CA ILE A 240 -9.23 -11.70 1.37
C ILE A 240 -8.27 -10.52 1.44
N ILE A 241 -8.48 -9.53 0.58
CA ILE A 241 -7.88 -8.20 0.69
C ILE A 241 -9.00 -7.21 0.98
N THR A 242 -8.85 -6.41 2.02
CA THR A 242 -9.84 -5.40 2.41
C THR A 242 -9.61 -4.08 1.67
N SER A 243 -10.57 -3.17 1.74
CA SER A 243 -10.38 -1.82 1.16
C SER A 243 -9.36 -0.99 1.93
N ALA A 244 -9.01 -1.34 3.17
CA ALA A 244 -7.95 -0.69 3.95
C ALA A 244 -6.59 -1.08 3.38
N ASP A 245 -6.34 -2.38 3.23
CA ASP A 245 -5.10 -2.93 2.64
C ASP A 245 -4.86 -2.38 1.23
N VAL A 246 -5.94 -2.24 0.42
CA VAL A 246 -5.84 -1.63 -0.92
C VAL A 246 -5.34 -0.19 -0.85
N VAL A 247 -5.76 0.60 0.15
CA VAL A 247 -5.29 1.99 0.31
C VAL A 247 -3.80 2.01 0.66
N GLU A 248 -3.36 1.13 1.53
CA GLU A 248 -1.95 0.99 1.93
C GLU A 248 -1.09 0.55 0.74
N LEU A 249 -1.49 -0.50 0.03
CA LEU A 249 -0.79 -0.97 -1.18
C LEU A 249 -0.68 0.12 -2.28
N VAL A 250 -1.70 0.97 -2.42
CA VAL A 250 -1.66 2.11 -3.36
C VAL A 250 -0.67 3.16 -2.90
N ASP A 251 -0.59 3.44 -1.60
CA ASP A 251 0.33 4.44 -1.05
C ASP A 251 1.79 3.98 -1.22
N ASP A 252 2.08 2.72 -0.93
CA ASP A 252 3.39 2.09 -1.13
C ASP A 252 3.84 2.11 -2.59
N GLU A 253 2.97 1.71 -3.53
CA GLU A 253 3.28 1.74 -4.96
C GLU A 253 3.53 3.19 -5.44
N MET A 254 2.77 4.16 -4.92
CA MET A 254 3.00 5.58 -5.19
C MET A 254 4.33 6.08 -4.62
N GLY A 255 4.70 5.68 -3.41
CA GLY A 255 5.97 5.97 -2.77
C GLY A 255 7.15 5.47 -3.61
N ASP A 256 7.08 4.21 -4.02
CA ASP A 256 8.05 3.57 -4.89
C ASP A 256 8.19 4.27 -6.25
N ASP A 257 7.08 4.73 -6.84
CA ASP A 257 7.11 5.46 -8.10
C ASP A 257 7.73 6.84 -7.97
N TYR A 258 7.49 7.55 -6.86
CA TYR A 258 8.20 8.78 -6.53
C TYR A 258 9.71 8.54 -6.32
N ALA A 259 10.09 7.46 -5.65
CA ALA A 259 11.48 7.09 -5.46
C ALA A 259 12.17 6.83 -6.82
N LYS A 260 11.54 6.06 -7.69
CA LYS A 260 12.00 5.79 -9.07
C LYS A 260 12.13 7.09 -9.88
N LEU A 261 11.21 8.06 -9.73
CA LEU A 261 11.30 9.38 -10.34
C LEU A 261 12.53 10.16 -9.85
N GLY A 262 12.88 10.01 -8.58
CA GLY A 262 14.10 10.56 -7.97
C GLY A 262 15.38 9.84 -8.39
N GLY A 263 15.29 8.71 -9.09
CA GLY A 263 16.42 7.85 -9.45
C GLY A 263 16.90 6.99 -8.28
N LEU A 264 16.03 6.73 -7.32
CA LEU A 264 16.24 5.78 -6.22
C LEU A 264 15.83 4.36 -6.65
N THR A 265 16.31 3.36 -5.94
CA THR A 265 15.94 1.96 -6.19
C THR A 265 14.70 1.53 -5.41
N SER A 266 14.37 2.22 -4.33
CA SER A 266 13.18 2.03 -3.50
C SER A 266 12.90 3.32 -2.73
N GLU A 267 11.77 3.42 -2.07
CA GLU A 267 11.43 4.52 -1.18
C GLU A 267 12.51 4.76 -0.11
N GLU A 268 12.68 6.01 0.30
CA GLU A 268 13.70 6.43 1.27
C GLU A 268 13.02 6.81 2.57
N ASP A 269 13.28 6.04 3.61
CA ASP A 269 12.86 6.38 4.96
C ASP A 269 13.71 7.55 5.50
N LEU A 270 13.05 8.51 6.16
CA LEU A 270 13.72 9.69 6.76
C LEU A 270 14.67 9.32 7.89
N ASN A 271 14.46 8.18 8.52
CA ASN A 271 15.26 7.68 9.66
C ASN A 271 16.30 6.64 9.26
N GLU A 272 16.35 6.28 7.97
CA GLU A 272 17.25 5.25 7.48
C GLU A 272 18.74 5.66 7.65
N GLY A 273 19.59 4.67 7.86
CA GLY A 273 21.03 4.85 8.02
C GLY A 273 21.69 5.42 6.76
N VAL A 274 22.64 6.35 6.93
CA VAL A 274 23.38 7.00 5.81
C VAL A 274 23.93 5.99 4.79
N PHE A 275 24.28 4.78 5.23
CA PHE A 275 24.83 3.74 4.36
C PHE A 275 23.76 3.12 3.46
N GLU A 276 22.53 2.94 3.94
CA GLU A 276 21.40 2.42 3.20
C GLU A 276 20.90 3.43 2.18
N SER A 277 20.75 4.69 2.59
CA SER A 277 20.43 5.79 1.69
C SER A 277 21.44 5.91 0.53
N VAL A 278 22.75 5.80 0.83
CA VAL A 278 23.78 5.78 -0.21
C VAL A 278 23.63 4.59 -1.15
N LYS A 279 23.30 3.40 -0.64
CA LYS A 279 23.12 2.18 -1.44
C LYS A 279 21.97 2.32 -2.43
N LYS A 280 20.85 2.91 -2.01
CA LYS A 280 19.67 3.17 -2.87
C LYS A 280 19.99 4.16 -4.01
N ARG A 281 20.82 5.16 -3.77
CA ARG A 281 21.20 6.22 -4.74
C ARG A 281 22.38 5.87 -5.63
N LEU A 282 23.29 5.03 -5.16
CA LEU A 282 24.57 4.77 -5.81
C LEU A 282 24.45 4.21 -7.25
N PRO A 283 23.56 3.27 -7.57
CA PRO A 283 23.42 2.73 -8.92
C PRO A 283 23.11 3.82 -9.95
N TRP A 284 22.18 4.73 -9.62
CA TRP A 284 21.81 5.83 -10.49
C TRP A 284 22.94 6.86 -10.65
N LEU A 285 23.64 7.20 -9.56
CA LEU A 285 24.78 8.12 -9.60
C LEU A 285 25.93 7.57 -10.45
N ILE A 286 26.19 6.26 -10.41
CA ILE A 286 27.19 5.60 -11.26
C ILE A 286 26.76 5.69 -12.74
N ALA A 287 25.52 5.42 -13.06
CA ALA A 287 24.99 5.54 -14.42
C ALA A 287 25.14 6.98 -14.95
N LEU A 288 24.78 7.98 -14.14
CA LEU A 288 24.96 9.39 -14.47
C LEU A 288 26.44 9.78 -14.65
N LEU A 289 27.36 9.23 -13.83
CA LEU A 289 28.79 9.46 -13.97
C LEU A 289 29.32 8.97 -15.33
N PHE A 290 28.94 7.75 -15.74
CA PHE A 290 29.34 7.21 -17.04
C PHE A 290 28.77 8.04 -18.20
N LEU A 291 27.50 8.43 -18.10
CA LEU A 291 26.86 9.29 -19.10
C LEU A 291 27.54 10.66 -19.18
N GLY A 292 27.87 11.26 -18.03
CA GLY A 292 28.60 12.51 -17.94
C GLY A 292 29.99 12.43 -18.56
N MET A 293 30.73 11.33 -18.36
CA MET A 293 32.04 11.11 -19.01
C MET A 293 31.90 11.01 -20.53
N LEU A 294 30.83 10.35 -21.03
CA LEU A 294 30.57 10.25 -22.47
C LEU A 294 30.29 11.64 -23.06
N VAL A 295 29.42 12.41 -22.43
CA VAL A 295 29.12 13.81 -22.85
C VAL A 295 30.37 14.67 -22.81
N SER A 296 31.16 14.60 -21.73
CA SER A 296 32.43 15.33 -21.62
C SER A 296 33.42 14.99 -22.72
N SER A 297 33.53 13.72 -23.11
CA SER A 297 34.39 13.27 -24.19
C SER A 297 33.95 13.85 -25.54
N VAL A 298 32.66 13.93 -25.79
CA VAL A 298 32.10 14.55 -27.03
C VAL A 298 32.40 16.05 -27.03
N VAL A 299 32.18 16.76 -25.91
CA VAL A 299 32.46 18.20 -25.80
C VAL A 299 33.98 18.45 -26.02
N GLY A 300 34.85 17.64 -25.44
CA GLY A 300 36.28 17.73 -25.60
C GLY A 300 36.76 17.54 -27.06
N ALA A 301 36.09 16.68 -27.83
CA ALA A 301 36.39 16.49 -29.25
C ALA A 301 36.14 17.76 -30.11
N PHE A 302 35.26 18.64 -29.64
CA PHE A 302 34.91 19.90 -30.33
C PHE A 302 35.57 21.15 -29.68
N GLU A 303 36.47 20.99 -28.72
CA GLU A 303 37.11 22.08 -27.97
C GLU A 303 37.77 23.12 -28.88
N SER A 304 38.45 22.68 -29.93
CA SER A 304 39.10 23.57 -30.91
C SER A 304 38.13 24.45 -31.70
N VAL A 305 36.92 23.96 -31.94
CA VAL A 305 35.87 24.71 -32.64
C VAL A 305 35.24 25.73 -31.68
N VAL A 306 34.97 25.32 -30.45
CA VAL A 306 34.38 26.16 -29.40
C VAL A 306 35.34 27.29 -29.00
N ALA A 307 36.66 27.06 -28.98
CA ALA A 307 37.66 28.07 -28.69
C ALA A 307 37.70 29.23 -29.70
N VAL A 308 37.28 28.99 -30.96
CA VAL A 308 37.23 30.03 -32.00
C VAL A 308 36.00 30.95 -31.86
N LEU A 309 34.93 30.41 -31.22
CA LEU A 309 33.67 31.13 -31.06
C LEU A 309 33.28 31.25 -29.57
N PRO A 310 33.88 32.16 -28.80
CA PRO A 310 33.63 32.28 -27.36
C PRO A 310 32.14 32.49 -26.99
N ILE A 311 31.35 33.04 -27.92
CA ILE A 311 29.91 33.23 -27.71
C ILE A 311 29.17 31.93 -27.50
N VAL A 312 29.64 30.81 -28.10
CA VAL A 312 29.04 29.48 -27.92
C VAL A 312 29.11 29.03 -26.46
N ILE A 313 30.18 29.36 -25.75
CA ILE A 313 30.37 29.05 -24.33
C ILE A 313 29.29 29.73 -23.48
N CYS A 314 28.92 30.97 -23.80
CA CYS A 314 27.86 31.70 -23.10
C CYS A 314 26.48 31.02 -23.17
N PHE A 315 26.20 30.34 -24.28
CA PHE A 315 24.93 29.61 -24.46
C PHE A 315 24.97 28.18 -23.99
N GLN A 316 26.15 27.60 -23.76
CA GLN A 316 26.31 26.21 -23.32
C GLN A 316 25.54 25.91 -22.04
N SER A 317 25.66 26.77 -21.03
CA SER A 317 24.95 26.64 -19.76
C SER A 317 23.43 26.68 -19.94
N MET A 318 22.93 27.62 -20.75
CA MET A 318 21.51 27.76 -21.04
C MET A 318 20.96 26.54 -21.78
N VAL A 319 21.69 26.01 -22.76
CA VAL A 319 21.27 24.83 -23.51
C VAL A 319 21.23 23.59 -22.61
N LEU A 320 22.24 23.46 -21.70
CA LEU A 320 22.29 22.35 -20.76
C LEU A 320 21.14 22.40 -19.74
N ASP A 321 20.83 23.58 -19.22
CA ASP A 321 19.72 23.80 -18.30
C ASP A 321 18.36 23.49 -18.96
N MET A 322 18.14 24.00 -20.18
CA MET A 322 16.93 23.69 -20.94
C MET A 322 16.82 22.20 -21.27
N ALA A 323 17.92 21.53 -21.62
CA ALA A 323 17.93 20.09 -21.88
C ALA A 323 17.57 19.28 -20.61
N GLY A 324 18.06 19.72 -19.44
CA GLY A 324 17.71 19.13 -18.14
C GLY A 324 16.20 19.27 -17.85
N ASN A 325 15.66 20.47 -18.01
CA ASN A 325 14.24 20.74 -17.78
C ASN A 325 13.32 19.92 -18.72
N VAL A 326 13.68 19.84 -20.03
CA VAL A 326 12.94 19.00 -20.99
C VAL A 326 13.04 17.52 -20.61
N GLY A 327 14.22 17.06 -20.17
CA GLY A 327 14.44 15.68 -19.71
C GLY A 327 13.53 15.33 -18.53
N THR A 328 13.50 16.17 -17.49
CA THR A 328 12.66 15.97 -16.31
C THR A 328 11.17 15.96 -16.64
N GLN A 329 10.71 16.89 -17.48
CA GLN A 329 9.30 16.90 -17.92
C GLN A 329 8.94 15.66 -18.74
N SER A 330 9.83 15.21 -19.62
CA SER A 330 9.61 14.01 -20.42
C SER A 330 9.58 12.75 -19.53
N LEU A 331 10.43 12.70 -18.51
CA LEU A 331 10.47 11.61 -17.53
C LEU A 331 9.15 11.53 -16.76
N ALA A 332 8.67 12.65 -16.21
CA ALA A 332 7.41 12.71 -15.47
C ALA A 332 6.21 12.21 -16.29
N VAL A 333 6.14 12.62 -17.58
CA VAL A 333 5.07 12.15 -18.47
C VAL A 333 5.23 10.66 -18.79
N THR A 334 6.45 10.18 -18.96
CA THR A 334 6.71 8.77 -19.29
C THR A 334 6.34 7.85 -18.12
N ILE A 335 6.69 8.25 -16.88
CA ILE A 335 6.32 7.49 -15.68
C ILE A 335 4.79 7.42 -15.56
N ARG A 336 4.09 8.54 -15.72
CA ARG A 336 2.63 8.52 -15.67
C ARG A 336 1.99 7.60 -16.72
N VAL A 337 2.53 7.59 -17.93
CA VAL A 337 2.05 6.68 -18.99
C VAL A 337 2.32 5.20 -18.67
N LEU A 338 3.42 4.93 -17.97
CA LEU A 338 3.75 3.57 -17.51
C LEU A 338 2.81 3.14 -16.38
N VAL A 339 2.54 4.02 -15.42
CA VAL A 339 1.60 3.77 -14.32
C VAL A 339 0.18 3.56 -14.84
N ASP A 340 -0.25 4.34 -15.86
CA ASP A 340 -1.55 4.15 -16.51
C ASP A 340 -1.62 2.85 -17.39
N GLY A 341 -0.60 1.97 -17.33
CA GLY A 341 -0.55 0.69 -18.04
C GLY A 341 -0.46 0.81 -19.57
N GLU A 342 -0.21 2.01 -20.10
CA GLU A 342 -0.09 2.22 -21.53
C GLU A 342 1.32 1.83 -22.04
N PRO A 343 1.44 1.06 -23.14
CA PRO A 343 2.74 0.69 -23.66
C PRO A 343 3.52 1.92 -24.12
N VAL A 344 4.68 2.15 -23.48
CA VAL A 344 5.61 3.22 -23.90
C VAL A 344 6.20 2.88 -25.26
N THR A 345 5.63 3.48 -26.29
CA THR A 345 6.17 3.36 -27.65
C THR A 345 7.12 4.53 -27.94
N PHE A 346 8.19 4.26 -28.70
CA PHE A 346 9.17 5.28 -29.10
C PHE A 346 8.55 6.60 -29.62
N PRO A 347 7.39 6.62 -30.29
CA PRO A 347 6.68 7.85 -30.61
C PRO A 347 6.21 8.69 -29.44
N ILE A 348 5.97 8.13 -28.24
CA ILE A 348 5.50 8.91 -27.08
C ILE A 348 6.64 9.79 -26.57
N VAL A 349 7.88 9.29 -26.49
CA VAL A 349 9.04 10.07 -26.09
C VAL A 349 9.31 11.24 -27.03
N PHE A 350 9.10 11.04 -28.34
CA PHE A 350 9.20 12.13 -29.34
C PHE A 350 7.95 13.01 -29.43
N ARG A 351 6.77 12.51 -29.06
CA ARG A 351 5.52 13.24 -29.09
C ARG A 351 5.45 14.28 -27.98
N THR A 352 6.06 13.99 -26.81
CA THR A 352 6.23 14.99 -25.74
C THR A 352 7.16 16.13 -26.12
N TRP A 353 7.95 15.96 -27.19
CA TRP A 353 8.90 16.97 -27.70
C TRP A 353 8.33 17.82 -28.85
N ARG A 354 7.12 17.55 -29.36
CA ARG A 354 6.46 18.41 -30.36
C ARG A 354 5.78 19.59 -29.67
N PRO A 355 5.90 20.82 -30.20
CA PRO A 355 5.26 22.03 -29.67
C PRO A 355 3.76 22.07 -29.96
N GLU A 356 3.04 20.98 -29.78
CA GLU A 356 1.58 20.90 -29.93
C GLU A 356 0.84 21.22 -28.61
N TYR A 357 1.58 21.59 -27.57
CA TYR A 357 0.99 22.21 -26.38
C TYR A 357 0.73 23.68 -26.65
N LEU A 358 -0.40 23.99 -27.23
CA LEU A 358 -0.88 25.36 -27.32
C LEU A 358 -1.35 25.82 -25.94
N TYR A 359 -0.71 26.90 -25.44
CA TYR A 359 -1.21 27.62 -24.28
C TYR A 359 -2.54 28.28 -24.67
N VAL A 360 -3.64 27.80 -24.11
CA VAL A 360 -4.94 28.45 -24.19
C VAL A 360 -5.16 29.15 -22.85
N GLU A 361 -5.80 30.30 -22.81
CA GLU A 361 -6.01 31.13 -21.61
C GLU A 361 -6.62 30.39 -20.38
N GLU A 362 -7.02 29.13 -20.50
CA GLU A 362 -7.59 28.28 -19.45
C GLU A 362 -6.69 27.11 -19.00
N GLY A 363 -5.41 27.09 -19.41
CA GLY A 363 -4.47 26.01 -19.03
C GLY A 363 -4.07 25.10 -20.21
N TRP A 364 -3.14 24.18 -19.94
CA TRP A 364 -2.60 23.25 -20.93
C TRP A 364 -3.65 22.21 -21.32
N ARG A 365 -3.99 22.08 -22.61
CA ARG A 365 -4.78 20.97 -23.14
C ARG A 365 -3.91 20.10 -24.03
N VAL A 366 -3.97 18.78 -23.79
CA VAL A 366 -3.46 17.79 -24.73
C VAL A 366 -4.45 17.71 -25.90
N VAL A 367 -4.05 18.14 -27.07
CA VAL A 367 -4.85 17.96 -28.30
C VAL A 367 -4.58 16.53 -28.80
N ASN A 368 -5.49 15.61 -28.47
CA ASN A 368 -5.44 14.26 -28.99
C ASN A 368 -6.07 14.25 -30.38
N GLU A 369 -5.28 13.92 -31.42
CA GLU A 369 -5.75 13.80 -32.81
C GLU A 369 -6.93 12.83 -33.00
N LYS A 370 -7.21 11.96 -32.05
CA LYS A 370 -8.34 11.03 -32.09
C LYS A 370 -9.71 11.66 -31.83
N ASN A 371 -9.77 12.90 -31.36
CA ASN A 371 -11.02 13.62 -31.08
C ASN A 371 -11.29 14.79 -32.05
N ALA A 372 -10.58 14.89 -33.12
CA ALA A 372 -10.95 15.75 -34.23
C ALA A 372 -12.12 15.10 -34.97
N ASP A 373 -13.34 15.51 -34.60
CA ASP A 373 -14.57 15.06 -35.27
C ASP A 373 -14.54 15.57 -36.72
N PRO A 374 -14.57 14.71 -37.76
CA PRO A 374 -14.51 15.14 -39.16
C PRO A 374 -15.80 15.76 -39.68
N GLU A 375 -16.79 16.01 -38.86
CA GLU A 375 -18.10 16.49 -39.28
C GLU A 375 -18.35 18.00 -39.09
N GLN A 376 -17.34 18.83 -38.75
CA GLN A 376 -17.54 20.30 -38.65
C GLN A 376 -16.93 21.13 -39.81
N GLU A 377 -16.48 20.52 -40.89
CA GLU A 377 -16.20 21.23 -42.16
C GLU A 377 -17.34 21.13 -43.14
N GLY A 378 -18.49 21.72 -42.83
CA GLY A 378 -19.59 21.64 -43.80
C GLY A 378 -20.84 22.41 -43.45
N SER A 379 -20.73 23.68 -43.02
CA SER A 379 -21.86 24.63 -43.15
C SER A 379 -21.47 26.08 -42.84
N ASP A 380 -20.80 26.73 -43.73
CA ASP A 380 -20.95 28.17 -43.85
C ASP A 380 -20.61 28.67 -45.26
N THR A 381 -21.49 28.37 -46.19
CA THR A 381 -21.62 29.15 -47.41
C THR A 381 -23.10 29.34 -47.69
N THR A 382 -23.53 30.57 -47.63
CA THR A 382 -24.73 31.22 -48.13
C THR A 382 -25.64 31.86 -47.06
N LYS A 383 -25.44 33.11 -46.81
CA LYS A 383 -26.21 34.30 -47.15
C LYS A 383 -25.77 35.52 -46.33
#